data_41cec946795dbbac708be428cb665433
#
_entry.id   41cec946795dbbac708be428cb665433
#
_cell.length_a   1.000
_cell.length_b   1.000
_cell.length_c   1.000
_cell.angle_alpha   90.00
_cell.angle_beta   90.00
_cell.angle_gamma   90.00
#
_symmetry.space_group_name_H-M   'P 1'
#
loop_
_entity.id
_entity.type
_entity.pdbx_description
1 polymer ?
#
loop_
_entity_poly.entity_id
_entity_poly.type
_entity_poly.pdbx_seq_one_letter_code
_entity_poly.pdbx_strand_id
1 'polypeptide(L)'
;MGGLRRTSKKSINLGWRNASFRGFADYMQTTEFFEGLKELNILIKKSHRVAIMCAEAVPWRCHRSLIADAEIARHVVVWEIMRKTSARLHKLTAFAKINRNKRPIQIYYP
;
A
#
# COMPACT_ATOMS: atom_id res chain seq x y z
N MET A 1 4.97 2.36 9.25
CA MET A 1 3.73 2.11 8.46
C MET A 1 2.94 0.88 8.93
N GLY A 2 3.39 0.13 9.88
CA GLY A 2 2.67 -1.05 10.35
C GLY A 2 1.59 -0.75 11.38
N GLY A 3 0.88 -1.79 11.81
CA GLY A 3 -0.11 -1.74 12.87
C GLY A 3 -1.54 -1.52 12.40
N LEU A 4 -2.47 -1.71 13.33
CA LEU A 4 -3.88 -1.48 13.06
C LEU A 4 -4.20 0.01 13.10
N ARG A 5 -5.03 0.44 12.17
CA ARG A 5 -5.49 1.82 12.07
C ARG A 5 -7.01 1.85 12.12
N ARG A 6 -7.55 2.84 12.83
CA ARG A 6 -9.00 3.04 12.89
C ARG A 6 -9.49 3.76 11.64
N THR A 7 -10.71 3.46 11.22
CA THR A 7 -11.34 4.18 10.11
C THR A 7 -11.68 5.61 10.54
N SER A 8 -11.57 6.53 9.58
CA SER A 8 -12.05 7.89 9.74
C SER A 8 -13.58 7.94 9.58
N LYS A 9 -14.26 8.83 10.31
CA LYS A 9 -15.70 9.06 10.12
C LYS A 9 -16.01 9.60 8.72
N LYS A 10 -15.06 10.28 8.10
CA LYS A 10 -15.18 10.85 6.76
C LYS A 10 -14.36 10.08 5.73
N SER A 11 -14.25 8.76 5.91
CA SER A 11 -13.47 7.92 5.03
C SER A 11 -13.95 8.00 3.59
N ILE A 12 -13.00 8.19 2.68
CA ILE A 12 -13.25 8.10 1.23
C ILE A 12 -12.97 6.69 0.72
N ASN A 13 -12.67 5.74 1.60
CA ASN A 13 -12.21 4.39 1.26
C ASN A 13 -13.29 3.34 1.56
N LEU A 14 -14.54 3.66 1.25
CA LEU A 14 -15.68 2.81 1.57
C LEU A 14 -15.73 1.52 0.74
N GLY A 15 -14.91 1.40 -0.30
CA GLY A 15 -14.78 0.17 -1.06
C GLY A 15 -14.21 -0.98 -0.23
N TRP A 16 -13.43 -0.69 0.80
CA TRP A 16 -12.95 -1.71 1.73
C TRP A 16 -14.03 -2.02 2.77
N ARG A 17 -14.56 -3.23 2.73
CA ARG A 17 -15.53 -3.71 3.73
C ARG A 17 -14.85 -4.08 5.05
N ASN A 18 -13.61 -4.58 4.97
CA ASN A 18 -12.83 -4.91 6.15
C ASN A 18 -12.40 -3.60 6.83
N ALA A 19 -12.77 -3.43 8.11
CA ALA A 19 -12.49 -2.20 8.85
C ALA A 19 -10.98 -1.94 9.01
N SER A 20 -10.18 -2.98 9.17
CA SER A 20 -8.72 -2.87 9.27
C SER A 20 -8.11 -2.31 7.99
N PHE A 21 -8.55 -2.82 6.83
CA PHE A 21 -8.07 -2.34 5.54
C PHE A 21 -8.55 -0.92 5.24
N ARG A 22 -9.81 -0.63 5.58
CA ARG A 22 -10.33 0.74 5.45
C ARG A 22 -9.55 1.72 6.30
N GLY A 23 -9.26 1.36 7.55
CA GLY A 23 -8.46 2.19 8.44
C GLY A 23 -7.06 2.42 7.91
N PHE A 24 -6.42 1.39 7.35
CA PHE A 24 -5.11 1.55 6.74
C PHE A 24 -5.19 2.42 5.48
N ALA A 25 -6.22 2.26 4.65
CA ALA A 25 -6.42 3.10 3.47
C ALA A 25 -6.60 4.57 3.87
N ASP A 26 -7.33 4.85 4.96
CA ASP A 26 -7.45 6.20 5.50
C ASP A 26 -6.08 6.75 5.94
N TYR A 27 -5.28 5.92 6.59
CA TYR A 27 -3.91 6.29 6.98
C TYR A 27 -3.06 6.65 5.75
N MET A 28 -3.29 6.01 4.61
CA MET A 28 -2.56 6.26 3.36
C MET A 28 -2.77 7.67 2.80
N GLN A 29 -3.75 8.43 3.29
CA GLN A 29 -3.94 9.83 2.92
C GLN A 29 -3.23 10.79 3.88
N THR A 30 -2.52 10.31 4.88
CA THR A 30 -1.84 11.16 5.86
C THR A 30 -0.41 11.49 5.46
N THR A 31 0.10 12.60 5.97
CA THR A 31 1.50 12.99 5.80
C THR A 31 2.45 11.94 6.37
N GLU A 32 2.10 11.33 7.51
CA GLU A 32 2.90 10.28 8.13
C GLU A 32 3.13 9.10 7.20
N PHE A 33 2.09 8.67 6.50
CA PHE A 33 2.22 7.60 5.52
C PHE A 33 3.18 7.99 4.40
N PHE A 34 3.04 9.18 3.86
CA PHE A 34 3.88 9.64 2.75
C PHE A 34 5.34 9.79 3.16
N GLU A 35 5.59 10.20 4.39
CA GLU A 35 6.96 10.23 4.94
C GLU A 35 7.55 8.83 5.01
N GLY A 36 6.80 7.85 5.51
CA GLY A 36 7.22 6.46 5.55
C GLY A 36 7.47 5.89 4.16
N LEU A 37 6.60 6.21 3.21
CA LEU A 37 6.75 5.78 1.83
C LEU A 37 8.00 6.38 1.18
N LYS A 38 8.30 7.65 1.48
CA LYS A 38 9.52 8.31 1.02
C LYS A 38 10.77 7.61 1.55
N GLU A 39 10.78 7.23 2.83
CA GLU A 39 11.89 6.48 3.41
C GLU A 39 12.06 5.13 2.72
N LEU A 40 10.97 4.41 2.46
CA LEU A 40 10.99 3.16 1.72
C LEU A 40 11.60 3.35 0.34
N ASN A 41 11.19 4.40 -0.38
CA ASN A 41 11.70 4.66 -1.73
C ASN A 41 13.19 5.05 -1.73
N ILE A 42 13.68 5.71 -0.68
CA ILE A 42 15.10 5.96 -0.52
C ILE A 42 15.87 4.64 -0.36
N LEU A 43 15.35 3.73 0.45
CA LEU A 43 15.95 2.40 0.62
C LEU A 43 15.98 1.62 -0.69
N ILE A 44 14.91 1.68 -1.47
CA ILE A 44 14.83 1.00 -2.77
C ILE A 44 15.93 1.52 -3.71
N LYS A 45 16.13 2.82 -3.77
CA LYS A 45 17.17 3.41 -4.61
C LYS A 45 18.58 3.01 -4.17
N LYS A 46 18.83 2.93 -2.87
CA LYS A 46 20.14 2.60 -2.33
C LYS A 46 20.49 1.13 -2.45
N SER A 47 19.50 0.25 -2.25
CA SER A 47 19.74 -1.19 -2.09
C SER A 47 19.39 -2.01 -3.32
N HIS A 48 18.76 -1.41 -4.33
CA HIS A 48 18.27 -2.05 -5.57
C HIS A 48 17.21 -3.13 -5.35
N ARG A 49 17.22 -3.82 -4.21
CA ARG A 49 16.23 -4.82 -3.85
C ARG A 49 15.82 -4.64 -2.40
N VAL A 50 14.54 -4.45 -2.17
CA VAL A 50 13.97 -4.32 -0.84
C VAL A 50 12.74 -5.22 -0.76
N ALA A 51 12.61 -5.98 0.32
CA ALA A 51 11.42 -6.77 0.60
C ALA A 51 10.76 -6.24 1.87
N ILE A 52 9.44 -6.07 1.82
CA ILE A 52 8.66 -5.79 3.03
C ILE A 52 7.95 -7.08 3.45
N MET A 53 7.76 -7.25 4.74
CA MET A 53 7.15 -8.45 5.27
C MET A 53 6.27 -8.15 6.46
N CYS A 54 5.36 -9.07 6.75
CA CYS A 54 4.56 -9.05 7.96
C CYS A 54 4.29 -10.49 8.41
N ALA A 55 3.58 -10.64 9.53
CA ALA A 55 3.27 -11.96 10.07
C ALA A 55 2.24 -12.74 9.22
N GLU A 56 1.46 -12.03 8.40
CA GLU A 56 0.46 -12.69 7.54
C GLU A 56 1.12 -13.30 6.31
N ALA A 57 0.85 -14.60 6.07
CA ALA A 57 1.47 -15.33 4.98
C ALA A 57 0.91 -14.97 3.60
N VAL A 58 -0.38 -14.63 3.52
CA VAL A 58 -1.05 -14.36 2.23
C VAL A 58 -1.17 -12.85 1.99
N PRO A 59 -0.71 -12.35 0.82
CA PRO A 59 -0.67 -10.91 0.57
C PRO A 59 -2.02 -10.20 0.63
N TRP A 60 -3.10 -10.85 0.18
CA TRP A 60 -4.43 -10.23 0.15
C TRP A 60 -5.07 -10.10 1.53
N ARG A 61 -4.46 -10.65 2.57
CA ARG A 61 -4.89 -10.49 3.96
C ARG A 61 -4.01 -9.51 4.74
N CYS A 62 -3.10 -8.84 4.06
CA CYS A 62 -2.10 -7.99 4.68
C CYS A 62 -2.09 -6.61 4.06
N HIS A 63 -1.80 -5.60 4.88
CA HIS A 63 -1.65 -4.22 4.42
C HIS A 63 -0.51 -4.03 3.41
N ARG A 64 0.36 -5.02 3.22
CA ARG A 64 1.39 -4.98 2.17
C ARG A 64 0.79 -4.75 0.79
N SER A 65 -0.40 -5.27 0.53
CA SER A 65 -1.08 -5.05 -0.75
C SER A 65 -1.41 -3.59 -0.99
N LEU A 66 -1.77 -2.85 0.06
CA LEU A 66 -2.05 -1.42 -0.04
C LEU A 66 -0.76 -0.61 -0.24
N ILE A 67 0.32 -1.00 0.44
CA ILE A 67 1.62 -0.37 0.22
C ILE A 67 2.09 -0.64 -1.23
N ALA A 68 1.87 -1.85 -1.72
CA ALA A 68 2.17 -2.19 -3.12
C ALA A 68 1.36 -1.34 -4.10
N ASP A 69 0.07 -1.10 -3.83
CA ASP A 69 -0.76 -0.21 -4.65
C ASP A 69 -0.15 1.21 -4.70
N ALA A 70 0.30 1.72 -3.55
CA ALA A 70 0.91 3.05 -3.49
C ALA A 70 2.20 3.13 -4.31
N GLU A 71 3.00 2.07 -4.28
CA GLU A 71 4.24 2.01 -5.07
C GLU A 71 3.96 1.90 -6.56
N ILE A 72 2.96 1.10 -6.96
CA ILE A 72 2.56 0.99 -8.37
C ILE A 72 2.11 2.34 -8.91
N ALA A 73 1.39 3.13 -8.12
CA ALA A 73 1.00 4.48 -8.52
C ALA A 73 2.21 5.38 -8.81
N ARG A 74 3.37 5.05 -8.26
CA ARG A 74 4.62 5.76 -8.47
C ARG A 74 5.54 5.07 -9.48
N HIS A 75 5.00 4.12 -10.24
CA HIS A 75 5.71 3.38 -11.28
C HIS A 75 6.85 2.51 -10.73
N VAL A 76 6.73 2.06 -9.50
CA VAL A 76 7.66 1.09 -8.92
C VAL A 76 7.14 -0.31 -9.21
N VAL A 77 8.01 -1.18 -9.73
CA VAL A 77 7.66 -2.58 -9.99
C VAL A 77 7.64 -3.34 -8.67
N VAL A 78 6.53 -4.00 -8.38
CA VAL A 78 6.33 -4.75 -7.14
C VAL A 78 6.01 -6.20 -7.46
N TRP A 79 6.74 -7.11 -6.81
CA TRP A 79 6.51 -8.55 -6.90
C TRP A 79 5.96 -9.07 -5.57
N GLU A 80 4.92 -9.90 -5.64
CA GLU A 80 4.40 -10.62 -4.48
C GLU A 80 5.12 -11.95 -4.38
N ILE A 81 5.88 -12.14 -3.29
CA ILE A 81 6.57 -13.41 -3.05
C ILE A 81 5.60 -14.35 -2.33
N MET A 82 5.18 -15.38 -3.04
CA MET A 82 4.21 -16.35 -2.52
C MET A 82 4.88 -17.51 -1.84
N ARG A 83 6.03 -17.96 -2.36
CA ARG A 83 6.82 -19.08 -1.87
C ARG A 83 8.28 -18.82 -2.22
N LYS A 84 9.16 -19.67 -1.72
CA LYS A 84 10.60 -19.63 -1.99
C LYS A 84 10.92 -19.57 -3.50
N THR A 85 10.12 -20.23 -4.33
CA THR A 85 10.34 -20.32 -5.77
C THR A 85 9.22 -19.71 -6.62
N SER A 86 8.31 -18.97 -6.00
CA SER A 86 7.13 -18.43 -6.70
C SER A 86 6.89 -16.97 -6.32
N ALA A 87 6.93 -16.11 -7.31
CA ALA A 87 6.58 -14.69 -7.18
C ALA A 87 5.74 -14.27 -8.37
N ARG A 88 4.87 -13.29 -8.17
CA ARG A 88 4.04 -12.72 -9.24
C ARG A 88 4.05 -11.20 -9.15
N LEU A 89 3.85 -10.54 -10.29
CA LEU A 89 3.70 -9.09 -10.30
C LEU A 89 2.43 -8.68 -9.55
N HIS A 90 2.56 -7.69 -8.68
CA HIS A 90 1.41 -7.12 -8.01
C HIS A 90 0.56 -6.35 -9.02
N LYS A 91 -0.73 -6.56 -9.00
CA LYS A 91 -1.71 -5.79 -9.77
C LYS A 91 -2.43 -4.82 -8.84
N LEU A 92 -2.64 -3.61 -9.32
CA LEU A 92 -3.40 -2.62 -8.56
C LEU A 92 -4.76 -3.20 -8.17
N THR A 93 -5.17 -2.97 -6.92
CA THR A 93 -6.48 -3.39 -6.45
C THR A 93 -7.56 -2.87 -7.40
N ALA A 94 -8.50 -3.74 -7.81
CA ALA A 94 -9.43 -3.46 -8.89
C ALA A 94 -10.30 -2.21 -8.67
N PHE A 95 -10.66 -1.92 -7.43
CA PHE A 95 -11.50 -0.76 -7.09
C PHE A 95 -10.69 0.43 -6.59
N ALA A 96 -9.36 0.38 -6.68
CA ALA A 96 -8.50 1.51 -6.33
C ALA A 96 -8.58 2.60 -7.39
N LYS A 97 -8.55 3.85 -6.95
CA LYS A 97 -8.45 5.03 -7.82
C LYS A 97 -7.20 5.81 -7.48
N ILE A 98 -6.55 6.34 -8.49
CA ILE A 98 -5.32 7.13 -8.33
C ILE A 98 -5.63 8.57 -8.70
N ASN A 99 -5.40 9.50 -7.77
CA ASN A 99 -5.49 10.92 -8.04
C ASN A 99 -4.09 11.48 -8.30
N ARG A 100 -3.74 11.63 -9.57
CA ARG A 100 -2.43 12.14 -10.00
C ARG A 100 -2.33 13.67 -9.95
N ASN A 101 -3.45 14.34 -9.73
CA ASN A 101 -3.46 15.81 -9.59
C ASN A 101 -3.05 16.27 -8.22
N LYS A 102 -3.06 15.39 -7.23
CA LYS A 102 -2.57 15.69 -5.88
C LYS A 102 -1.06 15.43 -5.78
N ARG A 103 -0.41 16.18 -4.90
CA ARG A 103 0.99 15.98 -4.54
C ARG A 103 1.08 15.90 -3.00
N PRO A 104 1.51 14.78 -2.44
CA PRO A 104 1.86 13.52 -3.12
C PRO A 104 0.67 12.87 -3.82
N ILE A 105 0.96 11.97 -4.78
CA ILE A 105 -0.06 11.20 -5.49
C ILE A 105 -0.89 10.43 -4.47
N GLN A 106 -2.21 10.54 -4.57
CA GLN A 106 -3.13 9.91 -3.64
C GLN A 106 -3.76 8.65 -4.27
N ILE A 107 -3.84 7.58 -3.48
CA ILE A 107 -4.68 6.42 -3.79
C ILE A 107 -5.85 6.42 -2.83
N TYR A 108 -7.04 6.09 -3.33
CA TYR A 108 -8.22 5.91 -2.50
C TYR A 108 -9.09 4.78 -3.06
N TYR A 109 -9.99 4.27 -2.24
CA TYR A 109 -10.80 3.10 -2.54
C TYR A 109 -12.28 3.43 -2.33
N PRO A 110 -12.91 4.10 -3.30
CA PRO A 110 -14.27 4.60 -3.13
C PRO A 110 -15.33 3.52 -2.94
#